data_33927b70b9cc32286f5238c1d13b7ce4
#
_entry.id   33927b70b9cc32286f5238c1d13b7ce4
#
_cell.length_a   1.000
_cell.length_b   1.000
_cell.length_c   1.000
_cell.angle_alpha   90.00
_cell.angle_beta   90.00
_cell.angle_gamma   90.00
#
_symmetry.space_group_name_H-M   'P 1'
#
loop_
_entity.id
_entity.type
_entity.pdbx_description
1 polymer ?
#
loop_
_entity_poly.entity_id
_entity_poly.type
_entity_poly.pdbx_seq_one_letter_code
_entity_poly.pdbx_strand_id
1 'polypeptide(L)'
;MEFFKIRNDIPFMRHALAFNVVSLLTFLLAVFFLATKGLNFSIEFTGGTVMEVSYEHAAEVETIRKTLDARGYHDYSVQNFGSSRDVLIRMPLKPGQNSAELSKAVMEGLTTDDRTATLRRVEFVGPQVGAELAWNGALALLITSLGIVGYLAMRFEWKFGVAAIIANLHDVDRKSVV
;
A
#
# COMPACT_ATOMS: atom_id res chain seq x y z
N MET A 1 -10.96 -38.60 -21.24
CA MET A 1 -9.92 -38.34 -22.28
C MET A 1 -8.75 -37.64 -21.56
N GLU A 2 -7.62 -38.33 -21.44
CA GLU A 2 -6.40 -37.71 -20.88
C GLU A 2 -5.70 -36.95 -22.00
N PHE A 3 -5.76 -35.60 -21.93
CA PHE A 3 -5.14 -34.73 -22.93
C PHE A 3 -3.63 -34.58 -22.75
N PHE A 4 -3.06 -34.98 -21.63
CA PHE A 4 -1.63 -34.91 -21.35
C PHE A 4 -1.10 -36.25 -20.81
N LYS A 5 -0.25 -36.92 -21.55
CA LYS A 5 0.54 -38.06 -21.07
C LYS A 5 1.77 -37.54 -20.34
N ILE A 6 1.74 -37.56 -18.99
CA ILE A 6 2.91 -37.26 -18.18
C ILE A 6 3.87 -38.42 -18.30
N ARG A 7 4.99 -38.21 -18.96
CA ARG A 7 6.03 -39.26 -19.21
C ARG A 7 7.09 -39.37 -18.13
N ASN A 8 7.23 -38.35 -17.28
CA ASN A 8 8.22 -38.33 -16.20
C ASN A 8 7.57 -37.87 -14.90
N ASP A 9 7.75 -38.63 -13.85
CA ASP A 9 7.41 -38.21 -12.49
C ASP A 9 8.42 -37.18 -12.02
N ILE A 10 7.95 -35.95 -11.79
CA ILE A 10 8.78 -34.89 -11.23
C ILE A 10 8.78 -35.07 -9.70
N PRO A 11 9.93 -35.36 -9.06
CA PRO A 11 10.03 -35.56 -7.62
C PRO A 11 9.92 -34.21 -6.88
N PHE A 12 8.75 -33.58 -6.96
CA PHE A 12 8.46 -32.26 -6.41
C PHE A 12 8.78 -32.15 -4.91
N MET A 13 8.47 -33.23 -4.15
CA MET A 13 8.66 -33.26 -2.70
C MET A 13 10.11 -33.46 -2.25
N ARG A 14 11.04 -33.75 -3.16
CA ARG A 14 12.44 -33.98 -2.79
C ARG A 14 13.08 -32.75 -2.11
N HIS A 15 12.64 -31.55 -2.49
CA HIS A 15 13.16 -30.29 -1.97
C HIS A 15 12.19 -29.58 -1.02
N ALA A 16 11.11 -30.23 -0.60
CA ALA A 16 10.08 -29.63 0.26
C ALA A 16 10.67 -29.02 1.54
N LEU A 17 11.64 -29.69 2.16
CA LEU A 17 12.27 -29.20 3.41
C LEU A 17 13.07 -27.91 3.15
N ALA A 18 13.81 -27.84 2.05
CA ALA A 18 14.57 -26.64 1.71
C ALA A 18 13.64 -25.45 1.41
N PHE A 19 12.56 -25.67 0.67
CA PHE A 19 11.57 -24.63 0.39
C PHE A 19 10.83 -24.18 1.64
N ASN A 20 10.49 -25.09 2.55
CA ASN A 20 9.87 -24.74 3.82
C ASN A 20 10.81 -23.91 4.72
N VAL A 21 12.09 -24.23 4.76
CA VAL A 21 13.09 -23.46 5.53
C VAL A 21 13.24 -22.05 4.93
N VAL A 22 13.35 -21.92 3.61
CA VAL A 22 13.42 -20.61 2.93
C VAL A 22 12.15 -19.80 3.19
N SER A 23 10.97 -20.42 3.09
CA SER A 23 9.69 -19.76 3.36
C SER A 23 9.60 -19.28 4.80
N LEU A 24 10.00 -20.10 5.77
CA LEU A 24 10.03 -19.72 7.18
C LEU A 24 10.99 -18.56 7.44
N LEU A 25 12.17 -18.59 6.85
CA LEU A 25 13.16 -17.51 7.00
C LEU A 25 12.65 -16.19 6.41
N THR A 26 12.05 -16.23 5.21
CA THR A 26 11.44 -15.03 4.60
C THR A 26 10.28 -14.51 5.43
N PHE A 27 9.44 -15.35 5.98
CA PHE A 27 8.35 -14.96 6.87
C PHE A 27 8.88 -14.27 8.13
N LEU A 28 9.86 -14.87 8.82
CA LEU A 28 10.47 -14.26 10.00
C LEU A 28 11.13 -12.91 9.70
N LEU A 29 11.78 -12.79 8.53
CA LEU A 29 12.40 -11.55 8.08
C LEU A 29 11.33 -10.47 7.83
N ALA A 30 10.20 -10.81 7.21
CA ALA A 30 9.11 -9.91 6.95
C ALA A 30 8.45 -9.44 8.26
N VAL A 31 8.18 -10.34 9.20
CA VAL A 31 7.68 -9.98 10.55
C VAL A 31 8.67 -9.05 11.27
N PHE A 32 9.97 -9.30 11.16
CA PHE A 32 10.99 -8.44 11.73
C PHE A 32 10.95 -7.03 11.13
N PHE A 33 10.86 -6.89 9.81
CA PHE A 33 10.76 -5.58 9.16
C PHE A 33 9.44 -4.88 9.49
N LEU A 34 8.34 -5.61 9.56
CA LEU A 34 7.05 -5.06 9.97
C LEU A 34 7.10 -4.50 11.40
N ALA A 35 7.74 -5.22 12.31
CA ALA A 35 7.88 -4.78 13.71
C ALA A 35 8.84 -3.59 13.88
N THR A 36 9.89 -3.48 13.02
CA THR A 36 10.91 -2.44 13.15
C THR A 36 10.61 -1.19 12.34
N LYS A 37 10.05 -1.33 11.14
CA LYS A 37 9.75 -0.20 10.23
C LYS A 37 8.28 0.20 10.23
N GLY A 38 7.37 -0.68 10.69
CA GLY A 38 5.94 -0.46 10.64
C GLY A 38 5.38 -0.53 9.20
N LEU A 39 4.10 -0.20 9.05
CA LEU A 39 3.40 -0.11 7.76
C LEU A 39 3.29 1.35 7.33
N ASN A 40 3.63 1.64 6.10
CA ASN A 40 3.34 2.92 5.46
C ASN A 40 1.90 2.89 4.93
N PHE A 41 0.98 3.38 5.74
CA PHE A 41 -0.41 3.49 5.33
C PHE A 41 -0.60 4.62 4.32
N SER A 42 -1.44 4.36 3.30
CA SER A 42 -1.93 5.41 2.41
C SER A 42 -2.77 6.43 3.18
N ILE A 43 -2.88 7.66 2.65
CA ILE A 43 -3.69 8.73 3.26
C ILE A 43 -5.17 8.38 3.39
N GLU A 44 -5.66 7.40 2.65
CA GLU A 44 -7.02 6.86 2.79
C GLU A 44 -7.27 6.28 4.19
N PHE A 45 -6.19 5.77 4.82
CA PHE A 45 -6.24 5.19 6.17
C PHE A 45 -5.71 6.13 7.26
N THR A 46 -4.80 7.04 6.92
CA THR A 46 -4.20 7.98 7.89
C THR A 46 -4.87 9.34 7.88
N GLY A 47 -5.64 9.63 6.84
CA GLY A 47 -6.12 10.96 6.51
C GLY A 47 -5.03 11.81 5.86
N GLY A 48 -5.44 12.79 5.06
CA GLY A 48 -4.51 13.67 4.36
C GLY A 48 -5.13 14.37 3.16
N THR A 49 -4.30 15.05 2.40
CA THR A 49 -4.67 15.76 1.17
C THR A 49 -3.96 15.12 -0.01
N VAL A 50 -4.70 14.86 -1.08
CA VAL A 50 -4.18 14.47 -2.40
C VAL A 50 -4.39 15.63 -3.33
N MET A 51 -3.33 16.04 -4.02
CA MET A 51 -3.36 17.09 -5.03
C MET A 51 -2.91 16.52 -6.36
N GLU A 52 -3.70 16.74 -7.40
CA GLU A 52 -3.33 16.47 -8.78
C GLU A 52 -2.89 17.78 -9.42
N VAL A 53 -1.60 17.84 -9.79
CA VAL A 53 -0.97 19.02 -10.40
C VAL A 53 -0.54 18.66 -11.82
N SER A 54 -0.91 19.49 -12.78
CA SER A 54 -0.55 19.33 -14.18
C SER A 54 0.42 20.42 -14.63
N TYR A 55 1.38 20.04 -15.46
CA TYR A 55 2.39 20.90 -16.06
C TYR A 55 2.25 20.92 -17.59
N GLU A 56 2.72 21.97 -18.25
CA GLU A 56 2.75 22.02 -19.73
C GLU A 56 3.81 21.09 -20.34
N HIS A 57 4.87 20.78 -19.58
CA HIS A 57 5.95 19.88 -19.96
C HIS A 57 6.07 18.70 -18.98
N ALA A 58 6.99 17.79 -19.24
CA ALA A 58 7.24 16.67 -18.34
C ALA A 58 7.69 17.17 -16.97
N ALA A 59 6.95 16.79 -15.94
CA ALA A 59 7.20 17.21 -14.57
C ALA A 59 8.43 16.49 -13.99
N GLU A 60 9.35 17.24 -13.45
CA GLU A 60 10.53 16.73 -12.76
C GLU A 60 10.19 16.44 -11.29
N VAL A 61 9.88 15.20 -10.97
CA VAL A 61 9.47 14.77 -9.62
C VAL A 61 10.51 15.16 -8.56
N GLU A 62 11.81 15.09 -8.89
CA GLU A 62 12.89 15.46 -7.97
C GLU A 62 12.94 16.95 -7.66
N THR A 63 12.62 17.80 -8.62
CA THR A 63 12.52 19.26 -8.41
C THR A 63 11.34 19.58 -7.49
N ILE A 64 10.19 18.93 -7.71
CA ILE A 64 9.01 19.07 -6.83
C ILE A 64 9.34 18.65 -5.40
N ARG A 65 10.06 17.55 -5.22
CA ARG A 65 10.50 17.08 -3.89
C ARG A 65 11.38 18.09 -3.20
N LYS A 66 12.40 18.65 -3.90
CA LYS A 66 13.28 19.68 -3.36
C LYS A 66 12.52 20.92 -2.92
N THR A 67 11.53 21.35 -3.70
CA THR A 67 10.68 22.49 -3.35
C THR A 67 9.87 22.25 -2.08
N LEU A 68 9.31 21.05 -1.94
CA LEU A 68 8.56 20.65 -0.74
C LEU A 68 9.46 20.54 0.48
N ASP A 69 10.64 19.94 0.34
CA ASP A 69 11.64 19.82 1.42
C ASP A 69 12.14 21.20 1.88
N ALA A 70 12.41 22.12 0.95
CA ALA A 70 12.83 23.50 1.24
C ALA A 70 11.77 24.28 2.04
N ARG A 71 10.49 23.90 1.94
CA ARG A 71 9.38 24.48 2.69
C ARG A 71 9.07 23.75 4.02
N GLY A 72 9.88 22.75 4.36
CA GLY A 72 9.76 22.00 5.62
C GLY A 72 8.68 20.92 5.62
N TYR A 73 8.24 20.48 4.44
CA TYR A 73 7.40 19.30 4.30
C TYR A 73 8.29 18.06 4.18
N HIS A 74 8.11 17.04 5.01
CA HIS A 74 8.97 15.83 5.03
C HIS A 74 8.18 14.54 4.83
N ASP A 75 6.88 14.54 5.18
CA ASP A 75 6.03 13.34 5.11
C ASP A 75 5.11 13.43 3.89
N TYR A 76 5.67 13.41 2.68
CA TYR A 76 4.89 13.50 1.45
C TYR A 76 5.27 12.37 0.47
N SER A 77 4.38 12.10 -0.47
CA SER A 77 4.65 11.23 -1.61
C SER A 77 4.37 11.99 -2.91
N VAL A 78 5.33 11.98 -3.82
CA VAL A 78 5.20 12.59 -5.16
C VAL A 78 5.44 11.52 -6.20
N GLN A 79 4.50 11.36 -7.12
CA GLN A 79 4.57 10.37 -8.20
C GLN A 79 3.87 10.88 -9.47
N ASN A 80 4.32 10.43 -10.64
CA ASN A 80 3.61 10.70 -11.90
C ASN A 80 2.27 9.94 -11.91
N PHE A 81 1.24 10.55 -12.49
CA PHE A 81 -0.11 10.03 -12.54
C PHE A 81 -0.71 10.14 -13.94
N GLY A 82 -0.90 9.02 -14.61
CA GLY A 82 -1.50 8.97 -15.95
C GLY A 82 -0.58 9.45 -17.08
N SER A 83 0.11 10.56 -16.93
CA SER A 83 1.07 11.09 -17.90
C SER A 83 2.37 11.58 -17.24
N SER A 84 3.40 11.87 -18.04
CA SER A 84 4.63 12.47 -17.53
C SER A 84 4.46 13.94 -17.09
N ARG A 85 3.34 14.56 -17.43
CA ARG A 85 3.04 15.97 -17.09
C ARG A 85 2.15 16.09 -15.86
N ASP A 86 1.47 15.02 -15.48
CA ASP A 86 0.54 15.02 -14.35
C ASP A 86 1.22 14.36 -13.15
N VAL A 87 1.15 15.03 -12.01
CA VAL A 87 1.80 14.60 -10.77
C VAL A 87 0.76 14.53 -9.66
N LEU A 88 0.79 13.44 -8.93
CA LEU A 88 -0.01 13.25 -7.73
C LEU A 88 0.87 13.48 -6.51
N ILE A 89 0.48 14.47 -5.70
CA ILE A 89 1.14 14.82 -4.46
C ILE A 89 0.23 14.43 -3.31
N ARG A 90 0.70 13.54 -2.43
CA ARG A 90 -0.01 13.13 -1.22
C ARG A 90 0.70 13.68 0.00
N MET A 91 -0.06 14.31 0.88
CA MET A 91 0.46 14.93 2.09
C MET A 91 -0.43 14.59 3.29
N PRO A 92 0.13 14.06 4.40
CA PRO A 92 -0.63 13.87 5.63
C PRO A 92 -1.01 15.24 6.21
N LEU A 93 -2.18 15.34 6.81
CA LEU A 93 -2.60 16.53 7.54
C LEU A 93 -2.10 16.47 8.98
N LYS A 94 -1.46 17.54 9.42
CA LYS A 94 -1.15 17.72 10.84
C LYS A 94 -2.43 18.12 11.60
N PRO A 95 -2.59 17.71 12.88
CA PRO A 95 -3.73 18.12 13.69
C PRO A 95 -3.90 19.64 13.71
N GLY A 96 -5.09 20.12 13.36
CA GLY A 96 -5.39 21.55 13.29
C GLY A 96 -5.04 22.27 12.00
N GLN A 97 -4.48 21.58 11.01
CA GLN A 97 -4.14 22.16 9.70
C GLN A 97 -5.34 22.05 8.75
N ASN A 98 -5.62 23.13 8.02
CA ASN A 98 -6.68 23.15 7.00
C ASN A 98 -6.14 22.64 5.65
N SER A 99 -6.85 21.69 5.05
CA SER A 99 -6.49 21.14 3.73
C SER A 99 -6.42 22.21 2.63
N ALA A 100 -7.32 23.20 2.66
CA ALA A 100 -7.35 24.25 1.66
C ALA A 100 -6.14 25.19 1.80
N GLU A 101 -5.72 25.51 3.02
CA GLU A 101 -4.52 26.32 3.28
C GLU A 101 -3.25 25.58 2.88
N LEU A 102 -3.18 24.27 3.21
CA LEU A 102 -2.06 23.42 2.81
C LEU A 102 -1.93 23.37 1.29
N SER A 103 -3.03 23.12 0.58
CA SER A 103 -3.05 23.04 -0.88
C SER A 103 -2.59 24.35 -1.52
N LYS A 104 -3.06 25.49 -0.97
CA LYS A 104 -2.68 26.80 -1.44
C LYS A 104 -1.19 27.09 -1.23
N ALA A 105 -0.68 26.79 -0.04
CA ALA A 105 0.74 26.98 0.29
C ALA A 105 1.67 26.12 -0.57
N VAL A 106 1.26 24.87 -0.86
CA VAL A 106 2.00 23.98 -1.76
C VAL A 106 1.97 24.52 -3.19
N MET A 107 0.80 24.92 -3.70
CA MET A 107 0.68 25.47 -5.05
C MET A 107 1.48 26.77 -5.23
N GLU A 108 1.50 27.66 -4.25
CA GLU A 108 2.34 28.86 -4.26
C GLU A 108 3.82 28.50 -4.38
N GLY A 109 4.25 27.38 -3.77
CA GLY A 109 5.60 26.87 -3.92
C GLY A 109 5.89 26.40 -5.32
N LEU A 110 5.06 25.53 -5.81
CA LEU A 110 5.26 24.93 -7.12
C LEU A 110 5.17 25.96 -8.25
N THR A 111 4.26 26.94 -8.17
CA THR A 111 4.11 28.01 -9.15
C THR A 111 5.24 29.04 -9.09
N THR A 112 5.96 29.13 -7.99
CA THR A 112 7.16 29.97 -7.89
C THR A 112 8.31 29.36 -8.68
N ASP A 113 8.46 28.03 -8.65
CA ASP A 113 9.51 27.30 -9.36
C ASP A 113 9.12 27.07 -10.83
N ASP A 114 7.85 26.75 -11.08
CA ASP A 114 7.32 26.54 -12.42
C ASP A 114 5.92 27.14 -12.56
N ARG A 115 5.83 28.24 -13.30
CA ARG A 115 4.59 28.98 -13.55
C ARG A 115 3.55 28.18 -14.34
N THR A 116 3.93 27.06 -14.95
CA THR A 116 3.01 26.20 -15.72
C THR A 116 2.24 25.23 -14.82
N ALA A 117 2.60 25.12 -13.52
CA ALA A 117 1.94 24.28 -12.57
C ALA A 117 0.48 24.70 -12.36
N THR A 118 -0.46 23.83 -12.69
CA THR A 118 -1.89 24.06 -12.52
C THR A 118 -2.50 22.98 -11.64
N LEU A 119 -3.26 23.39 -10.62
CA LEU A 119 -3.99 22.49 -9.74
C LEU A 119 -5.23 21.97 -10.45
N ARG A 120 -5.32 20.69 -10.73
CA ARG A 120 -6.49 20.05 -11.35
C ARG A 120 -7.53 19.60 -10.34
N ARG A 121 -7.06 18.98 -9.27
CA ARG A 121 -7.93 18.34 -8.28
C ARG A 121 -7.29 18.36 -6.91
N VAL A 122 -8.12 18.57 -5.89
CA VAL A 122 -7.74 18.37 -4.49
C VAL A 122 -8.77 17.45 -3.87
N GLU A 123 -8.30 16.38 -3.26
CA GLU A 123 -9.11 15.48 -2.46
C GLU A 123 -8.62 15.53 -1.02
N PHE A 124 -9.54 15.47 -0.10
CA PHE A 124 -9.26 15.47 1.32
C PHE A 124 -9.93 14.30 2.00
N VAL A 125 -9.15 13.57 2.80
CA VAL A 125 -9.65 12.53 3.67
C VAL A 125 -9.36 12.93 5.12
N GLY A 126 -10.42 13.12 5.89
CA GLY A 126 -10.28 13.44 7.31
C GLY A 126 -9.66 12.26 8.09
N PRO A 127 -8.82 12.52 9.12
CA PRO A 127 -8.18 11.46 9.90
C PRO A 127 -9.17 10.49 10.55
N GLN A 128 -10.35 10.99 10.92
CA GLN A 128 -11.43 10.18 11.51
C GLN A 128 -11.98 9.16 10.50
N VAL A 129 -12.19 9.59 9.25
CA VAL A 129 -12.66 8.71 8.16
C VAL A 129 -11.60 7.66 7.83
N GLY A 130 -10.32 8.05 7.78
CA GLY A 130 -9.21 7.13 7.57
C GLY A 130 -9.13 6.05 8.66
N ALA A 131 -9.22 6.44 9.93
CA ALA A 131 -9.22 5.49 11.04
C ALA A 131 -10.42 4.54 11.01
N GLU A 132 -11.61 5.03 10.65
CA GLU A 132 -12.81 4.21 10.51
C GLU A 132 -12.68 3.21 9.35
N LEU A 133 -12.14 3.62 8.21
CA LEU A 133 -11.86 2.73 7.07
C LEU A 133 -10.85 1.66 7.43
N ALA A 134 -9.78 2.00 8.14
CA ALA A 134 -8.76 1.05 8.59
C ALA A 134 -9.37 -0.01 9.53
N TRP A 135 -10.16 0.43 10.50
CA TRP A 135 -10.83 -0.47 11.45
C TRP A 135 -11.84 -1.39 10.75
N ASN A 136 -12.72 -0.82 9.92
CA ASN A 136 -13.73 -1.58 9.20
C ASN A 136 -13.10 -2.56 8.20
N GLY A 137 -12.01 -2.15 7.53
CA GLY A 137 -11.23 -3.02 6.65
C GLY A 137 -10.60 -4.20 7.39
N ALA A 138 -9.96 -3.95 8.53
CA ALA A 138 -9.38 -4.99 9.37
C ALA A 138 -10.45 -5.95 9.90
N LEU A 139 -11.58 -5.42 10.36
CA LEU A 139 -12.71 -6.21 10.85
C LEU A 139 -13.32 -7.09 9.72
N ALA A 140 -13.50 -6.52 8.52
CA ALA A 140 -14.00 -7.25 7.36
C ALA A 140 -13.06 -8.42 6.99
N LEU A 141 -11.74 -8.20 6.97
CA LEU A 141 -10.76 -9.25 6.72
C LEU A 141 -10.82 -10.36 7.79
N LEU A 142 -10.94 -9.98 9.05
CA LEU A 142 -11.05 -10.94 10.16
C LEU A 142 -12.32 -11.78 10.03
N ILE A 143 -13.49 -11.17 9.83
CA ILE A 143 -14.76 -11.86 9.69
C ILE A 143 -14.74 -12.79 8.48
N THR A 144 -14.23 -12.32 7.34
CA THR A 144 -14.13 -13.13 6.12
C THR A 144 -13.21 -14.32 6.33
N SER A 145 -12.05 -14.12 6.96
CA SER A 145 -11.11 -15.20 7.26
C SER A 145 -11.74 -16.25 8.19
N LEU A 146 -12.42 -15.81 9.25
CA LEU A 146 -13.13 -16.71 10.16
C LEU A 146 -14.27 -17.46 9.46
N GLY A 147 -14.99 -16.79 8.56
CA GLY A 147 -16.04 -17.42 7.75
C GLY A 147 -15.50 -18.53 6.84
N ILE A 148 -14.37 -18.25 6.16
CA ILE A 148 -13.70 -19.26 5.31
C ILE A 148 -13.25 -20.45 6.15
N VAL A 149 -12.61 -20.19 7.28
CA VAL A 149 -12.16 -21.27 8.19
C VAL A 149 -13.32 -22.08 8.73
N GLY A 150 -14.38 -21.42 9.18
CA GLY A 150 -15.59 -22.09 9.64
C GLY A 150 -16.21 -22.97 8.56
N TYR A 151 -16.33 -22.45 7.34
CA TYR A 151 -16.81 -23.22 6.20
C TYR A 151 -15.91 -24.43 5.90
N LEU A 152 -14.59 -24.25 5.85
CA LEU A 152 -13.65 -25.34 5.59
C LEU A 152 -13.66 -26.38 6.69
N ALA A 153 -13.77 -25.97 7.96
CA ALA A 153 -13.84 -26.87 9.10
C ALA A 153 -15.13 -27.73 9.11
N MET A 154 -16.27 -27.15 8.66
CA MET A 154 -17.52 -27.90 8.55
C MET A 154 -17.59 -28.82 7.33
N ARG A 155 -16.98 -28.38 6.19
CA ARG A 155 -17.07 -29.10 4.90
C ARG A 155 -15.95 -30.11 4.70
N PHE A 156 -14.78 -29.87 5.33
CA PHE A 156 -13.56 -30.67 5.24
C PHE A 156 -13.01 -30.93 6.65
N GLU A 157 -11.80 -31.46 6.75
CA GLU A 157 -11.14 -31.56 8.05
C GLU A 157 -10.67 -30.17 8.51
N TRP A 158 -10.79 -29.87 9.81
CA TRP A 158 -10.41 -28.61 10.43
C TRP A 158 -8.95 -28.19 10.14
N LYS A 159 -8.07 -29.19 9.91
CA LYS A 159 -6.64 -28.97 9.56
C LYS A 159 -6.46 -28.15 8.29
N PHE A 160 -7.37 -28.28 7.31
CA PHE A 160 -7.35 -27.49 6.09
C PHE A 160 -7.72 -26.03 6.35
N GLY A 161 -8.61 -25.76 7.29
CA GLY A 161 -8.95 -24.41 7.72
C GLY A 161 -7.74 -23.69 8.32
N VAL A 162 -7.01 -24.35 9.21
CA VAL A 162 -5.80 -23.82 9.82
C VAL A 162 -4.71 -23.57 8.76
N ALA A 163 -4.51 -24.53 7.85
CA ALA A 163 -3.54 -24.36 6.76
C ALA A 163 -3.87 -23.17 5.85
N ALA A 164 -5.17 -22.95 5.57
CA ALA A 164 -5.62 -21.80 4.76
C ALA A 164 -5.34 -20.45 5.45
N ILE A 165 -5.52 -20.34 6.77
CA ILE A 165 -5.15 -19.12 7.53
C ILE A 165 -3.65 -18.86 7.43
N ILE A 166 -2.84 -19.87 7.69
CA ILE A 166 -1.37 -19.73 7.65
C ILE A 166 -0.92 -19.29 6.27
N ALA A 167 -1.48 -19.89 5.20
CA ALA A 167 -1.18 -19.51 3.83
C ALA A 167 -1.58 -18.06 3.53
N ASN A 168 -2.78 -17.63 3.93
CA ASN A 168 -3.23 -16.25 3.74
C ASN A 168 -2.35 -15.23 4.49
N LEU A 169 -2.01 -15.49 5.75
CA LEU A 169 -1.12 -14.62 6.52
C LEU A 169 0.26 -14.51 5.88
N HIS A 170 0.81 -15.64 5.42
CA HIS A 170 2.08 -15.65 4.71
C HIS A 170 2.04 -14.84 3.41
N ASP A 171 0.97 -14.92 2.63
CA ASP A 171 0.82 -14.21 1.36
C ASP A 171 0.65 -12.70 1.55
N VAL A 172 -0.11 -12.28 2.56
CA VAL A 172 -0.30 -10.86 2.90
C VAL A 172 1.01 -10.24 3.36
N ASP A 173 1.74 -10.93 4.23
CA ASP A 173 3.02 -10.48 4.76
C ASP A 173 4.08 -10.32 3.63
N ARG A 174 4.14 -11.28 2.71
CA ARG A 174 5.06 -11.22 1.56
C ARG A 174 4.77 -10.04 0.61
N LYS A 175 3.50 -9.68 0.41
CA LYS A 175 3.11 -8.55 -0.46
C LYS A 175 3.37 -7.19 0.19
N SER A 176 3.41 -7.11 1.52
CA SER A 176 3.66 -5.86 2.25
C SER A 176 5.12 -5.40 2.19
N VAL A 177 6.05 -6.28 1.76
CA VAL A 177 7.51 -6.02 1.72
C VAL A 177 8.00 -5.61 0.33
N VAL A 178 7.17 -5.71 -0.72
CA VAL A 178 7.47 -5.28 -2.10
C VAL A 178 6.87 -3.91 -2.35
#